data_48730b36555eda9460623f4cbb97de64
#
_entry.id   48730b36555eda9460623f4cbb97de64
#
_cell.length_a   1.000
_cell.length_b   1.000
_cell.length_c   1.000
_cell.angle_alpha   90.00
_cell.angle_beta   90.00
_cell.angle_gamma   90.00
#
_symmetry.space_group_name_H-M   'P 1'
#
loop_
_entity.id
_entity.type
_entity.pdbx_description
1 polymer ?
#
loop_
_entity_poly.entity_id
_entity_poly.type
_entity_poly.pdbx_seq_one_letter_code
_entity_poly.pdbx_strand_id
1 'polypeptide(L)'
;QAAVAAGLCGLGTVFVGSMEGASKMLYEALPEDKLGTGADLDAIALETVEKFRAKKAIVPGLGHPVHKPVDPRAPRLFEIAAQNGKSGEYIELIQKIQAVAEEKSGKMLPINATGAIGAICCEFGFPWKIVRGFGVMARAIGLVGHILEESENPISYELWQRAEEEILETSGPGAS
;
A
#
# COMPACT_ATOMS: atom_id res chain seq x y z
N GLN A 1 -22.32 10.42 10.22
CA GLN A 1 -21.66 10.86 8.98
C GLN A 1 -20.46 11.77 9.22
N ALA A 2 -20.51 12.68 10.21
CA ALA A 2 -19.39 13.56 10.52
C ALA A 2 -18.16 12.79 11.01
N ALA A 3 -18.33 11.78 11.87
CA ALA A 3 -17.25 10.94 12.37
C ALA A 3 -16.59 10.12 11.25
N VAL A 4 -17.39 9.57 10.34
CA VAL A 4 -16.85 8.87 9.16
C VAL A 4 -16.07 9.83 8.26
N ALA A 5 -16.60 11.02 7.99
CA ALA A 5 -15.92 12.02 7.18
C ALA A 5 -14.59 12.46 7.81
N ALA A 6 -14.54 12.71 9.11
CA ALA A 6 -13.32 13.06 9.83
C ALA A 6 -12.27 11.93 9.76
N GLY A 7 -12.68 10.68 9.98
CA GLY A 7 -11.81 9.51 9.88
C GLY A 7 -11.27 9.29 8.46
N LEU A 8 -12.06 9.55 7.43
CA LEU A 8 -11.62 9.49 6.04
C LEU A 8 -10.62 10.60 5.69
N CYS A 9 -10.81 11.80 6.21
CA CYS A 9 -9.83 12.89 6.05
C CYS A 9 -8.47 12.52 6.67
N GLY A 10 -8.46 11.79 7.77
CA GLY A 10 -7.23 11.31 8.43
C GLY A 10 -6.41 10.31 7.61
N LEU A 11 -6.98 9.65 6.58
CA LEU A 11 -6.25 8.73 5.72
C LEU A 11 -5.11 9.43 4.95
N GLY A 12 -5.35 10.62 4.46
CA GLY A 12 -4.39 11.37 3.65
C GLY A 12 -3.89 10.59 2.43
N THR A 13 -2.74 10.99 1.94
CA THR A 13 -2.07 10.31 0.80
C THR A 13 -1.16 9.17 1.24
N VAL A 14 -0.75 9.13 2.52
CA VAL A 14 0.22 8.15 3.04
C VAL A 14 -0.38 6.75 3.11
N PHE A 15 -1.59 6.61 3.66
CA PHE A 15 -2.18 5.29 3.91
C PHE A 15 -2.83 4.64 2.69
N VAL A 16 -3.46 5.40 1.81
CA VAL A 16 -4.14 4.84 0.61
C VAL A 16 -3.51 5.27 -0.71
N GLY A 17 -2.64 6.29 -0.71
CA GLY A 17 -1.95 6.77 -1.91
C GLY A 17 -0.95 5.77 -2.49
N SER A 18 -0.38 4.91 -1.67
CA SER A 18 0.53 3.85 -2.11
C SER A 18 -0.13 2.85 -3.08
N MET A 19 -1.41 2.56 -2.89
CA MET A 19 -2.21 1.69 -3.76
C MET A 19 -2.39 2.29 -5.16
N GLU A 20 -2.78 3.56 -5.22
CA GLU A 20 -2.89 4.33 -6.45
C GLU A 20 -1.52 4.49 -7.14
N GLY A 21 -0.49 4.79 -6.34
CA GLY A 21 0.88 4.91 -6.82
C GLY A 21 1.42 3.62 -7.43
N ALA A 22 1.13 2.47 -6.83
CA ALA A 22 1.52 1.16 -7.37
C ALA A 22 0.83 0.87 -8.70
N SER A 23 -0.48 1.08 -8.81
CA SER A 23 -1.20 0.92 -10.08
C SER A 23 -0.68 1.86 -11.16
N LYS A 24 -0.46 3.13 -10.82
CA LYS A 24 0.08 4.12 -11.76
C LYS A 24 1.46 3.69 -12.26
N MET A 25 2.35 3.28 -11.35
CA MET A 25 3.69 2.80 -11.70
C MET A 25 3.62 1.62 -12.66
N LEU A 26 2.74 0.66 -12.42
CA LEU A 26 2.61 -0.53 -13.26
C LEU A 26 2.08 -0.20 -14.66
N TYR A 27 1.06 0.64 -14.78
CA TYR A 27 0.55 1.09 -16.08
C TYR A 27 1.57 1.93 -16.86
N GLU A 28 2.37 2.75 -16.17
CA GLU A 28 3.44 3.52 -16.82
C GLU A 28 4.61 2.62 -17.25
N ALA A 29 4.90 1.56 -16.50
CA ALA A 29 5.98 0.61 -16.81
C ALA A 29 5.57 -0.37 -17.93
N LEU A 30 4.35 -0.88 -17.87
CA LEU A 30 3.79 -1.83 -18.83
C LEU A 30 2.42 -1.33 -19.32
N PRO A 31 2.38 -0.47 -20.34
CA PRO A 31 1.13 -0.02 -20.96
C PRO A 31 0.30 -1.17 -21.55
N GLU A 32 -1.03 -1.00 -21.57
CA GLU A 32 -1.98 -2.04 -22.00
C GLU A 32 -1.72 -2.61 -23.39
N ASP A 33 -1.23 -1.79 -24.30
CA ASP A 33 -0.87 -2.20 -25.67
C ASP A 33 0.36 -3.12 -25.73
N LYS A 34 1.11 -3.25 -24.66
CA LYS A 34 2.24 -4.16 -24.52
C LYS A 34 1.91 -5.48 -23.82
N LEU A 35 0.71 -5.61 -23.26
CA LEU A 35 0.28 -6.85 -22.61
C LEU A 35 0.19 -8.00 -23.64
N GLY A 36 0.68 -9.17 -23.26
CA GLY A 36 0.66 -10.35 -24.11
C GLY A 36 1.58 -10.29 -25.36
N THR A 37 2.43 -9.28 -25.46
CA THR A 37 3.39 -9.14 -26.59
C THR A 37 4.72 -9.85 -26.37
N GLY A 38 4.94 -10.44 -25.18
CA GLY A 38 6.21 -11.02 -24.78
C GLY A 38 7.24 -9.96 -24.37
N ALA A 39 6.79 -8.84 -23.81
CA ALA A 39 7.67 -7.80 -23.30
C ALA A 39 8.63 -8.36 -22.23
N ASP A 40 9.87 -7.89 -22.24
CA ASP A 40 10.89 -8.29 -21.25
C ASP A 40 10.57 -7.61 -19.89
N LEU A 41 9.85 -8.34 -19.05
CA LEU A 41 9.45 -7.85 -17.72
C LEU A 41 10.64 -7.65 -16.78
N ASP A 42 11.75 -8.35 -16.96
CA ASP A 42 12.95 -8.16 -16.14
C ASP A 42 13.64 -6.83 -16.49
N ALA A 43 13.76 -6.52 -17.77
CA ALA A 43 14.26 -5.23 -18.21
C ALA A 43 13.35 -4.07 -17.76
N ILE A 44 12.03 -4.23 -17.87
CA ILE A 44 11.05 -3.24 -17.42
C ILE A 44 11.12 -3.01 -15.90
N ALA A 45 11.28 -4.08 -15.12
CA ALA A 45 11.41 -3.98 -13.67
C ALA A 45 12.69 -3.22 -13.27
N LEU A 46 13.81 -3.53 -13.92
CA LEU A 46 15.08 -2.85 -13.70
C LEU A 46 14.96 -1.35 -14.01
N GLU A 47 14.43 -1.00 -15.18
CA GLU A 47 14.24 0.40 -15.59
C GLU A 47 13.34 1.15 -14.59
N THR A 48 12.26 0.49 -14.15
CA THR A 48 11.32 1.08 -13.18
C THR A 48 12.00 1.38 -11.86
N VAL A 49 12.74 0.43 -11.30
CA VAL A 49 13.47 0.64 -10.04
C VAL A 49 14.51 1.75 -10.17
N GLU A 50 15.27 1.78 -11.26
CA GLU A 50 16.28 2.81 -11.49
C GLU A 50 15.66 4.21 -11.63
N LYS A 51 14.49 4.35 -12.24
CA LYS A 51 13.74 5.62 -12.29
C LYS A 51 13.39 6.16 -10.88
N PHE A 52 12.94 5.28 -9.96
CA PHE A 52 12.66 5.68 -8.58
C PHE A 52 13.93 6.00 -7.80
N ARG A 53 15.00 5.22 -7.99
CA ARG A 53 16.30 5.47 -7.35
C ARG A 53 16.90 6.80 -7.78
N ALA A 54 16.88 7.12 -9.06
CA ALA A 54 17.39 8.40 -9.59
C ALA A 54 16.66 9.61 -8.96
N LYS A 55 15.37 9.45 -8.66
CA LYS A 55 14.56 10.48 -7.98
C LYS A 55 14.66 10.44 -6.45
N LYS A 56 15.44 9.51 -5.87
CA LYS A 56 15.47 9.23 -4.43
C LYS A 56 14.07 9.00 -3.83
N ALA A 57 13.16 8.42 -4.62
CA ALA A 57 11.78 8.18 -4.26
C ALA A 57 11.56 6.72 -3.85
N ILE A 58 10.59 6.51 -2.98
CA ILE A 58 10.15 5.17 -2.56
C ILE A 58 9.35 4.54 -3.70
N VAL A 59 9.60 3.26 -3.98
CA VAL A 59 8.81 2.46 -4.92
C VAL A 59 7.44 2.19 -4.27
N PRO A 60 6.33 2.67 -4.86
CA PRO A 60 5.01 2.49 -4.26
C PRO A 60 4.64 1.00 -4.16
N GLY A 61 4.03 0.62 -3.05
CA GLY A 61 3.59 -0.78 -2.84
C GLY A 61 4.66 -1.72 -2.30
N LEU A 62 5.89 -1.25 -2.09
CA LEU A 62 6.97 -2.02 -1.48
C LEU A 62 7.32 -1.53 -0.08
N GLY A 63 7.73 -2.48 0.77
CA GLY A 63 8.13 -2.24 2.15
C GLY A 63 6.96 -2.14 3.12
N HIS A 64 7.21 -2.54 4.36
CA HIS A 64 6.25 -2.41 5.47
C HIS A 64 7.02 -2.20 6.78
N PRO A 65 6.54 -1.36 7.71
CA PRO A 65 7.25 -1.13 8.97
C PRO A 65 7.27 -2.37 9.88
N VAL A 66 6.20 -3.16 9.88
CA VAL A 66 6.02 -4.31 10.77
C VAL A 66 6.21 -5.64 10.04
N HIS A 67 5.54 -5.84 8.89
CA HIS A 67 5.54 -7.11 8.16
C HIS A 67 6.83 -7.30 7.38
N LYS A 68 7.75 -8.10 7.92
CA LYS A 68 9.01 -8.53 7.29
C LYS A 68 9.30 -9.98 7.69
N PRO A 69 9.89 -10.80 6.82
CA PRO A 69 10.33 -10.50 5.44
C PRO A 69 9.19 -10.44 4.43
N VAL A 70 7.98 -10.87 4.76
CA VAL A 70 6.80 -10.95 3.88
C VAL A 70 5.60 -10.29 4.55
N ASP A 71 4.83 -9.51 3.81
CA ASP A 71 3.49 -9.10 4.23
C ASP A 71 2.51 -10.24 3.88
N PRO A 72 1.96 -10.96 4.87
CA PRO A 72 1.18 -12.18 4.61
C PRO A 72 -0.11 -11.93 3.82
N ARG A 73 -0.53 -10.68 3.73
CA ARG A 73 -1.73 -10.28 2.97
C ARG A 73 -1.48 -10.33 1.47
N ALA A 74 -0.28 -9.98 1.01
CA ALA A 74 0.04 -9.90 -0.41
C ALA A 74 -0.02 -11.27 -1.11
N PRO A 75 0.65 -12.34 -0.64
CA PRO A 75 0.53 -13.65 -1.27
C PRO A 75 -0.89 -14.19 -1.23
N ARG A 76 -1.65 -13.94 -0.15
CA ARG A 76 -3.05 -14.37 -0.07
C ARG A 76 -3.94 -13.65 -1.09
N LEU A 77 -3.73 -12.37 -1.32
CA LEU A 77 -4.42 -11.61 -2.36
C LEU A 77 -4.10 -12.13 -3.75
N PHE A 78 -2.83 -12.43 -4.04
CA PHE A 78 -2.43 -13.01 -5.34
C PHE A 78 -3.00 -14.40 -5.55
N GLU A 79 -3.06 -15.24 -4.51
CA GLU A 79 -3.71 -16.55 -4.57
C GLU A 79 -5.20 -16.42 -4.94
N ILE A 80 -5.93 -15.52 -4.27
CA ILE A 80 -7.35 -15.26 -4.57
C ILE A 80 -7.51 -14.73 -6.00
N ALA A 81 -6.64 -13.83 -6.44
CA ALA A 81 -6.67 -13.33 -7.81
C ALA A 81 -6.47 -14.47 -8.82
N ALA A 82 -5.51 -15.35 -8.60
CA ALA A 82 -5.25 -16.52 -9.45
C ALA A 82 -6.45 -17.47 -9.49
N GLN A 83 -7.09 -17.75 -8.36
CA GLN A 83 -8.30 -18.58 -8.28
C GLN A 83 -9.46 -18.00 -9.11
N ASN A 84 -9.45 -16.69 -9.33
CA ASN A 84 -10.45 -15.97 -10.14
C ASN A 84 -9.95 -15.66 -11.57
N GLY A 85 -8.90 -16.33 -12.03
CA GLY A 85 -8.34 -16.13 -13.38
C GLY A 85 -7.71 -14.76 -13.62
N LYS A 86 -7.25 -14.09 -12.57
CA LYS A 86 -6.62 -12.76 -12.58
C LYS A 86 -5.18 -12.82 -12.07
N SER A 87 -4.34 -13.58 -12.78
CA SER A 87 -2.91 -13.68 -12.52
C SER A 87 -2.17 -13.45 -13.84
N GLY A 88 -1.77 -12.22 -14.09
CA GLY A 88 -1.16 -11.81 -15.36
C GLY A 88 0.15 -11.04 -15.16
N GLU A 89 0.53 -10.29 -16.18
CA GLU A 89 1.83 -9.63 -16.29
C GLU A 89 2.03 -8.49 -15.28
N TYR A 90 0.98 -7.84 -14.78
CA TYR A 90 1.12 -6.81 -13.74
C TYR A 90 1.50 -7.40 -12.38
N ILE A 91 0.92 -8.57 -12.02
CA ILE A 91 1.29 -9.27 -10.79
C ILE A 91 2.73 -9.79 -10.92
N GLU A 92 3.11 -10.36 -12.06
CA GLU A 92 4.48 -10.79 -12.31
C GLU A 92 5.45 -9.60 -12.26
N LEU A 93 5.08 -8.48 -12.88
CA LEU A 93 5.94 -7.29 -12.93
C LEU A 93 6.20 -6.72 -11.53
N ILE A 94 5.20 -6.61 -10.65
CA ILE A 94 5.45 -6.09 -9.29
C ILE A 94 6.34 -7.03 -8.48
N GLN A 95 6.28 -8.34 -8.69
CA GLN A 95 7.17 -9.31 -8.06
C GLN A 95 8.63 -9.15 -8.56
N LYS A 96 8.82 -8.93 -9.85
CA LYS A 96 10.13 -8.63 -10.42
C LYS A 96 10.67 -7.28 -9.93
N ILE A 97 9.82 -6.25 -9.85
CA ILE A 97 10.19 -4.95 -9.27
C ILE A 97 10.63 -5.10 -7.81
N GLN A 98 9.94 -5.93 -7.01
CA GLN A 98 10.38 -6.24 -5.65
C GLN A 98 11.78 -6.84 -5.64
N ALA A 99 12.01 -7.91 -6.41
CA ALA A 99 13.30 -8.61 -6.45
C ALA A 99 14.45 -7.65 -6.80
N VAL A 100 14.28 -6.84 -7.85
CA VAL A 100 15.27 -5.84 -8.26
C VAL A 100 15.48 -4.77 -7.18
N ALA A 101 14.41 -4.28 -6.55
CA ALA A 101 14.51 -3.26 -5.52
C ALA A 101 15.26 -3.77 -4.28
N GLU A 102 15.02 -5.02 -3.87
CA GLU A 102 15.74 -5.68 -2.78
C GLU A 102 17.21 -5.88 -3.11
N GLU A 103 17.53 -6.39 -4.29
CA GLU A 103 18.92 -6.56 -4.78
C GLU A 103 19.68 -5.22 -4.76
N LYS A 104 19.09 -4.18 -5.36
CA LYS A 104 19.73 -2.86 -5.49
C LYS A 104 19.87 -2.08 -4.18
N SER A 105 19.00 -2.34 -3.21
CA SER A 105 19.01 -1.62 -1.93
C SER A 105 19.70 -2.39 -0.80
N GLY A 106 19.83 -3.70 -0.91
CA GLY A 106 20.26 -4.60 0.16
C GLY A 106 19.28 -4.65 1.34
N LYS A 107 18.02 -4.24 1.14
CA LYS A 107 16.99 -4.18 2.18
C LYS A 107 15.84 -5.12 1.83
N MET A 108 15.20 -5.70 2.85
CA MET A 108 13.95 -6.41 2.69
C MET A 108 12.81 -5.40 2.42
N LEU A 109 12.22 -5.48 1.24
CA LEU A 109 11.16 -4.59 0.75
C LEU A 109 9.95 -5.42 0.26
N PRO A 110 9.26 -6.14 1.17
CA PRO A 110 8.14 -6.99 0.75
C PRO A 110 7.06 -6.19 0.01
N ILE A 111 6.41 -6.81 -0.97
CA ILE A 111 5.17 -6.28 -1.53
C ILE A 111 4.18 -6.20 -0.37
N ASN A 112 3.70 -5.01 -0.08
CA ASN A 112 2.69 -4.81 0.96
C ASN A 112 1.27 -4.94 0.39
N ALA A 113 0.26 -4.97 1.26
CA ALA A 113 -1.13 -5.14 0.84
C ALA A 113 -1.57 -4.11 -0.23
N THR A 114 -1.10 -2.86 -0.13
CA THR A 114 -1.46 -1.82 -1.10
C THR A 114 -0.80 -2.01 -2.45
N GLY A 115 0.41 -2.56 -2.49
CA GLY A 115 1.08 -2.96 -3.74
C GLY A 115 0.36 -4.12 -4.42
N ALA A 116 -0.02 -5.15 -3.66
CA ALA A 116 -0.76 -6.28 -4.17
C ALA A 116 -2.14 -5.85 -4.74
N ILE A 117 -2.88 -5.03 -4.00
CA ILE A 117 -4.18 -4.50 -4.48
C ILE A 117 -3.98 -3.66 -5.74
N GLY A 118 -2.94 -2.81 -5.78
CA GLY A 118 -2.62 -2.01 -6.95
C GLY A 118 -2.39 -2.85 -8.20
N ALA A 119 -1.60 -3.92 -8.09
CA ALA A 119 -1.34 -4.84 -9.21
C ALA A 119 -2.60 -5.60 -9.64
N ILE A 120 -3.37 -6.11 -8.69
CA ILE A 120 -4.63 -6.81 -8.97
C ILE A 120 -5.63 -5.88 -9.67
N CYS A 121 -5.73 -4.62 -9.26
CA CYS A 121 -6.58 -3.64 -9.93
C CYS A 121 -6.16 -3.42 -11.39
N CYS A 122 -4.86 -3.45 -11.70
CA CYS A 122 -4.37 -3.42 -13.08
C CYS A 122 -4.81 -4.66 -13.87
N GLU A 123 -4.77 -5.87 -13.28
CA GLU A 123 -5.27 -7.09 -13.92
C GLU A 123 -6.76 -7.05 -14.24
N PHE A 124 -7.53 -6.28 -13.49
CA PHE A 124 -8.94 -6.03 -13.75
C PHE A 124 -9.18 -4.90 -14.76
N GLY A 125 -8.14 -4.19 -15.20
CA GLY A 125 -8.26 -3.05 -16.09
C GLY A 125 -8.86 -1.78 -15.42
N PHE A 126 -8.79 -1.67 -14.09
CA PHE A 126 -9.27 -0.47 -13.41
C PHE A 126 -8.30 0.71 -13.64
N PRO A 127 -8.80 1.87 -14.07
CA PRO A 127 -7.97 3.07 -14.18
C PRO A 127 -7.30 3.39 -12.84
N TRP A 128 -5.99 3.61 -12.83
CA TRP A 128 -5.23 3.86 -11.61
C TRP A 128 -5.81 5.00 -10.74
N LYS A 129 -6.45 5.98 -11.35
CA LYS A 129 -7.07 7.15 -10.69
C LYS A 129 -8.19 6.79 -9.72
N ILE A 130 -8.83 5.63 -9.88
CA ILE A 130 -9.91 5.21 -9.00
C ILE A 130 -9.45 4.23 -7.92
N VAL A 131 -8.24 3.68 -8.04
CA VAL A 131 -7.77 2.59 -7.15
C VAL A 131 -7.72 3.01 -5.69
N ARG A 132 -7.37 4.27 -5.41
CA ARG A 132 -7.48 4.85 -4.06
C ARG A 132 -8.89 4.72 -3.49
N GLY A 133 -9.92 4.81 -4.32
CA GLY A 133 -11.32 4.72 -3.91
C GLY A 133 -11.66 3.39 -3.22
N PHE A 134 -11.03 2.27 -3.61
CA PHE A 134 -11.22 0.99 -2.94
C PHE A 134 -10.75 1.01 -1.49
N GLY A 135 -9.60 1.63 -1.23
CA GLY A 135 -9.10 1.82 0.14
C GLY A 135 -9.99 2.75 0.97
N VAL A 136 -10.52 3.81 0.34
CA VAL A 136 -11.47 4.73 1.00
C VAL A 136 -12.77 4.02 1.35
N MET A 137 -13.34 3.24 0.43
CA MET A 137 -14.55 2.45 0.69
C MET A 137 -14.35 1.45 1.83
N ALA A 138 -13.26 0.69 1.80
CA ALA A 138 -12.94 -0.27 2.85
C ALA A 138 -12.82 0.42 4.22
N ARG A 139 -12.17 1.57 4.27
CA ARG A 139 -12.03 2.34 5.51
C ARG A 139 -13.36 2.92 5.97
N ALA A 140 -14.22 3.38 5.08
CA ALA A 140 -15.54 3.89 5.44
C ALA A 140 -16.38 2.83 6.17
N ILE A 141 -16.38 1.59 5.67
CA ILE A 141 -17.05 0.45 6.32
C ILE A 141 -16.42 0.19 7.70
N GLY A 142 -15.10 0.15 7.79
CA GLY A 142 -14.40 -0.05 9.07
C GLY A 142 -14.67 1.06 10.09
N LEU A 143 -14.81 2.31 9.66
CA LEU A 143 -15.15 3.41 10.56
C LEU A 143 -16.55 3.27 11.17
N VAL A 144 -17.52 2.72 10.43
CA VAL A 144 -18.85 2.44 11.00
C VAL A 144 -18.74 1.44 12.14
N GLY A 145 -17.94 0.36 11.95
CA GLY A 145 -17.66 -0.61 13.01
C GLY A 145 -16.97 0.01 14.22
N HIS A 146 -15.94 0.83 14.01
CA HIS A 146 -15.24 1.52 15.09
C HIS A 146 -16.13 2.53 15.87
N ILE A 147 -17.05 3.20 15.19
CA ILE A 147 -18.01 4.09 15.86
C ILE A 147 -18.95 3.30 16.77
N LEU A 148 -19.41 2.12 16.32
CA LEU A 148 -20.22 1.25 17.16
C LEU A 148 -19.42 0.75 18.36
N GLU A 149 -18.21 0.25 18.15
CA GLU A 149 -17.31 -0.21 19.20
C GLU A 149 -17.03 0.89 20.25
N GLU A 150 -16.71 2.11 19.80
CA GLU A 150 -16.49 3.26 20.69
C GLU A 150 -17.74 3.64 21.49
N SER A 151 -18.94 3.45 20.92
CA SER A 151 -20.20 3.71 21.64
C SER A 151 -20.50 2.70 22.74
N GLU A 152 -20.01 1.46 22.59
CA GLU A 152 -20.20 0.37 23.55
C GLU A 152 -19.06 0.30 24.57
N ASN A 153 -17.83 0.49 24.11
CA ASN A 153 -16.59 0.40 24.90
C ASN A 153 -15.68 1.59 24.57
N PRO A 154 -15.98 2.79 25.07
CA PRO A 154 -15.23 3.99 24.75
C PRO A 154 -13.79 3.94 25.26
N ILE A 155 -12.83 4.19 24.37
CA ILE A 155 -11.39 4.22 24.68
C ILE A 155 -10.76 5.60 24.41
N SER A 156 -11.49 6.55 23.85
CA SER A 156 -10.97 7.85 23.42
C SER A 156 -10.34 8.65 24.57
N TYR A 157 -10.95 8.59 25.76
CA TYR A 157 -10.44 9.29 26.94
C TYR A 157 -9.11 8.67 27.41
N GLU A 158 -9.02 7.35 27.44
CA GLU A 158 -7.80 6.62 27.82
C GLU A 158 -6.65 6.92 26.85
N LEU A 159 -6.93 6.92 25.53
CA LEU A 159 -5.94 7.26 24.52
C LEU A 159 -5.44 8.70 24.65
N TRP A 160 -6.34 9.63 24.97
CA TRP A 160 -5.97 11.02 25.18
C TRP A 160 -5.07 11.17 26.41
N GLN A 161 -5.44 10.58 27.55
CA GLN A 161 -4.61 10.61 28.76
C GLN A 161 -3.20 10.04 28.52
N ARG A 162 -3.10 8.88 27.89
CA ARG A 162 -1.80 8.26 27.54
C ARG A 162 -0.95 9.17 26.65
N ALA A 163 -1.56 9.80 25.66
CA ALA A 163 -0.84 10.73 24.80
C ALA A 163 -0.29 11.96 25.56
N GLU A 164 -1.06 12.50 26.50
CA GLU A 164 -0.59 13.59 27.37
C GLU A 164 0.55 13.15 28.29
N GLU A 165 0.44 11.99 28.92
CA GLU A 165 1.46 11.43 29.80
C GLU A 165 2.78 11.20 29.03
N GLU A 166 2.74 10.56 27.86
CA GLU A 166 3.91 10.34 27.01
C GLU A 166 4.59 11.64 26.57
N ILE A 167 3.82 12.68 26.26
CA ILE A 167 4.36 13.99 25.90
C ILE A 167 5.06 14.63 27.09
N LEU A 168 4.48 14.55 28.28
CA LEU A 168 5.08 15.12 29.51
C LEU A 168 6.37 14.39 29.89
N GLU A 169 6.43 13.06 29.74
CA GLU A 169 7.63 12.26 29.97
C GLU A 169 8.75 12.61 28.98
N THR A 170 8.41 12.80 27.69
CA THR A 170 9.39 13.09 26.64
C THR A 170 9.80 14.56 26.55
N SER A 171 9.01 15.47 27.08
CA SER A 171 9.23 16.93 27.03
C SER A 171 9.64 17.54 28.36
N GLY A 172 9.76 16.76 29.44
CA GLY A 172 10.14 17.22 30.75
C GLY A 172 11.60 17.71 30.82
N PRO A 173 11.94 18.56 31.81
CA PRO A 173 13.32 19.02 32.01
C PRO A 173 14.22 17.86 32.47
N GLY A 174 14.76 17.12 31.49
CA GLY A 174 15.58 15.91 31.68
C GLY A 174 15.46 14.91 30.53
N ALA A 175 14.59 15.11 29.57
CA ALA A 175 14.50 14.31 28.35
C ALA A 175 15.68 14.69 27.43
N SER A 176 16.76 13.92 27.50
CA SER A 176 17.97 14.02 26.65
C SER A 176 17.96 12.90 25.62
#